data_5ee576fbcb5a802808bb68356e4c8bbf
#
_entry.id   5ee576fbcb5a802808bb68356e4c8bbf
#
_cell.length_a   1.000
_cell.length_b   1.000
_cell.length_c   1.000
_cell.angle_alpha   90.00
_cell.angle_beta   90.00
_cell.angle_gamma   90.00
#
_symmetry.space_group_name_H-M   'P 1'
#
loop_
_entity.id
_entity.type
_entity.pdbx_description
1 polymer ?
#
loop_
_entity_poly.entity_id
_entity_poly.type
_entity_poly.pdbx_seq_one_letter_code
_entity_poly.pdbx_strand_id
1 'polypeptide(L)'
;MKVIKRDGHTVDFDRMKIVVAIQKANAAVDPEYRIDQERIDAIADAVGALHRPRLLVEDIQDMVERKLMESGKYELSKAYILYRYLRSLARKQNTTDESILSLLHNTNKEMAEENSNKNTAIASTQRD
;
A
#
# COMPACT_ATOMS: atom_id res chain seq x y z
N MET A 1 14.63 15.00 8.25
CA MET A 1 14.32 13.67 8.79
C MET A 1 14.84 12.60 7.87
N LYS A 2 15.49 11.61 8.41
CA LYS A 2 16.07 10.52 7.63
C LYS A 2 15.24 9.26 7.76
N VAL A 3 15.19 8.49 6.68
CA VAL A 3 14.47 7.22 6.67
C VAL A 3 15.47 6.10 6.50
N ILE A 4 15.40 5.12 7.37
CA ILE A 4 16.26 3.96 7.33
C ILE A 4 15.54 2.86 6.57
N LYS A 5 16.11 2.46 5.44
CA LYS A 5 15.53 1.43 4.58
C LYS A 5 15.78 0.05 5.17
N ARG A 6 15.11 -0.95 4.60
CA ARG A 6 15.21 -2.31 5.13
C ARG A 6 16.61 -2.89 5.10
N ASP A 7 17.42 -2.48 4.14
CA ASP A 7 18.80 -2.93 4.03
C ASP A 7 19.76 -2.12 4.91
N GLY A 8 19.23 -1.20 5.69
CA GLY A 8 20.02 -0.40 6.63
C GLY A 8 20.50 0.92 6.09
N HIS A 9 20.31 1.17 4.80
CA HIS A 9 20.81 2.41 4.24
C HIS A 9 19.80 3.55 4.48
N THR A 10 20.31 4.75 4.55
CA THR A 10 19.53 5.91 4.96
C THR A 10 19.31 6.84 3.77
N VAL A 11 18.06 7.32 3.67
CA VAL A 11 17.71 8.30 2.63
C VAL A 11 16.94 9.44 3.29
N ASP A 12 16.80 10.54 2.59
CA ASP A 12 16.00 11.66 3.07
C ASP A 12 14.53 11.30 3.03
N PHE A 13 13.77 11.82 3.98
CA PHE A 13 12.33 11.67 3.99
C PHE A 13 11.75 12.37 2.77
N ASP A 14 10.91 11.68 2.04
CA ASP A 14 10.24 12.22 0.87
C ASP A 14 8.74 11.98 1.02
N ARG A 15 8.02 13.05 1.34
CA ARG A 15 6.58 13.02 1.52
C ARG A 15 5.85 12.47 0.30
N MET A 16 6.36 12.78 -0.88
CA MET A 16 5.71 12.34 -2.12
C MET A 16 5.70 10.85 -2.28
N LYS A 17 6.67 10.15 -1.71
CA LYS A 17 6.67 8.69 -1.77
C LYS A 17 5.45 8.10 -1.07
N ILE A 18 5.04 8.71 0.04
CA ILE A 18 3.83 8.28 0.74
C ILE A 18 2.60 8.59 -0.11
N VAL A 19 2.55 9.80 -0.65
CA VAL A 19 1.42 10.22 -1.49
C VAL A 19 1.26 9.27 -2.67
N VAL A 20 2.35 8.99 -3.37
CA VAL A 20 2.30 8.13 -4.56
C VAL A 20 1.88 6.71 -4.18
N ALA A 21 2.39 6.18 -3.08
CA ALA A 21 2.03 4.83 -2.66
C ALA A 21 0.54 4.72 -2.37
N ILE A 22 -0.03 5.72 -1.69
CA ILE A 22 -1.46 5.72 -1.41
C ILE A 22 -2.26 5.92 -2.70
N GLN A 23 -1.79 6.79 -3.60
CA GLN A 23 -2.47 7.00 -4.87
C GLN A 23 -2.53 5.71 -5.69
N LYS A 24 -1.47 4.94 -5.67
CA LYS A 24 -1.44 3.68 -6.41
C LYS A 24 -2.36 2.64 -5.78
N ALA A 25 -2.41 2.58 -4.47
CA ALA A 25 -3.37 1.71 -3.80
C ALA A 25 -4.80 2.16 -4.10
N ASN A 26 -5.03 3.46 -4.11
CA ASN A 26 -6.33 4.05 -4.43
C ASN A 26 -6.79 3.64 -5.84
N ALA A 27 -5.88 3.64 -6.79
CA ALA A 27 -6.19 3.27 -8.16
C ALA A 27 -6.55 1.79 -8.30
N ALA A 28 -6.13 0.98 -7.35
CA ALA A 28 -6.35 -0.47 -7.39
C ALA A 28 -7.68 -0.89 -6.79
N VAL A 29 -8.42 0.01 -6.15
CA VAL A 29 -9.71 -0.32 -5.54
C VAL A 29 -10.83 0.41 -6.28
N ASP A 30 -12.05 -0.06 -6.07
CA ASP A 30 -13.22 0.57 -6.69
C ASP A 30 -13.41 1.97 -6.15
N PRO A 31 -14.02 2.87 -6.93
CA PRO A 31 -14.16 4.27 -6.51
C PRO A 31 -14.81 4.45 -5.15
N GLU A 32 -15.72 3.56 -4.77
CA GLU A 32 -16.40 3.70 -3.48
C GLU A 32 -15.48 3.48 -2.29
N TYR A 33 -14.33 2.84 -2.51
CA TYR A 33 -13.37 2.56 -1.45
C TYR A 33 -12.20 3.54 -1.44
N ARG A 34 -12.23 4.53 -2.33
CA ARG A 34 -11.12 5.48 -2.45
C ARG A 34 -11.27 6.63 -1.46
N ILE A 35 -10.14 7.21 -1.12
CA ILE A 35 -10.13 8.46 -0.36
C ILE A 35 -9.72 9.59 -1.30
N ASP A 36 -10.03 10.82 -0.92
CA ASP A 36 -9.72 11.97 -1.75
C ASP A 36 -8.26 12.40 -1.56
N GLN A 37 -7.80 13.29 -2.42
CA GLN A 37 -6.42 13.75 -2.38
C GLN A 37 -6.14 14.48 -1.07
N GLU A 38 -7.11 15.19 -0.53
CA GLU A 38 -6.94 15.91 0.71
C GLU A 38 -6.58 14.99 1.87
N ARG A 39 -7.23 13.84 1.95
CA ARG A 39 -6.93 12.84 2.97
C ARG A 39 -5.57 12.19 2.74
N ILE A 40 -5.22 11.95 1.50
CA ILE A 40 -3.91 11.41 1.17
C ILE A 40 -2.83 12.37 1.65
N ASP A 41 -3.00 13.65 1.36
CA ASP A 41 -2.05 14.68 1.77
C ASP A 41 -1.98 14.78 3.29
N ALA A 42 -3.12 14.67 3.96
CA ALA A 42 -3.17 14.74 5.41
C ALA A 42 -2.38 13.60 6.06
N ILE A 43 -2.48 12.41 5.50
CA ILE A 43 -1.74 11.26 6.00
C ILE A 43 -0.24 11.48 5.83
N ALA A 44 0.17 11.93 4.65
CA ALA A 44 1.58 12.19 4.38
C ALA A 44 2.12 13.28 5.30
N ASP A 45 1.34 14.33 5.52
CA ASP A 45 1.75 15.42 6.39
C ASP A 45 1.85 14.99 7.84
N ALA A 46 0.99 14.08 8.27
CA ALA A 46 1.03 13.59 9.65
C ALA A 46 2.34 12.85 9.92
N VAL A 47 2.85 12.13 8.94
CA VAL A 47 4.13 11.47 9.09
C VAL A 47 5.25 12.50 9.15
N GLY A 48 5.22 13.48 8.26
CA GLY A 48 6.23 14.54 8.24
C GLY A 48 6.24 15.37 9.53
N ALA A 49 5.09 15.49 10.17
CA ALA A 49 4.96 16.29 11.39
C ALA A 49 5.56 15.63 12.63
N LEU A 50 6.02 14.40 12.54
CA LEU A 50 6.63 13.73 13.68
C LEU A 50 7.94 14.36 14.10
N HIS A 51 8.64 15.00 13.20
CA HIS A 51 9.89 15.71 13.50
C HIS A 51 10.93 14.85 14.19
N ARG A 52 11.01 13.61 13.82
CA ARG A 52 12.03 12.72 14.37
C ARG A 52 13.27 12.74 13.49
N PRO A 53 14.47 12.66 14.07
CA PRO A 53 15.68 12.67 13.24
C PRO A 53 15.75 11.46 12.32
N ARG A 54 15.23 10.31 12.77
CA ARG A 54 15.26 9.08 11.99
C ARG A 54 13.99 8.28 12.20
N LEU A 55 13.54 7.63 11.13
CA LEU A 55 12.41 6.71 11.20
C LEU A 55 12.73 5.49 10.35
N LEU A 56 12.33 4.33 10.82
CA LEU A 56 12.42 3.13 10.00
C LEU A 56 11.32 3.18 8.95
N VAL A 57 11.64 2.75 7.73
CA VAL A 57 10.65 2.76 6.65
C VAL A 57 9.43 1.93 7.05
N GLU A 58 9.63 0.84 7.78
CA GLU A 58 8.52 0.00 8.20
C GLU A 58 7.60 0.70 9.18
N ASP A 59 8.14 1.53 10.04
CA ASP A 59 7.32 2.30 10.98
C ASP A 59 6.45 3.30 10.25
N ILE A 60 7.01 3.93 9.20
CA ILE A 60 6.23 4.84 8.37
C ILE A 60 5.09 4.10 7.70
N GLN A 61 5.39 2.94 7.14
CA GLN A 61 4.38 2.14 6.46
C GLN A 61 3.28 1.69 7.41
N ASP A 62 3.65 1.32 8.63
CA ASP A 62 2.67 0.91 9.63
C ASP A 62 1.77 2.07 10.02
N MET A 63 2.32 3.27 10.14
CA MET A 63 1.53 4.45 10.42
C MET A 63 0.53 4.75 9.32
N VAL A 64 0.96 4.64 8.07
CA VAL A 64 0.08 4.88 6.94
C VAL A 64 -1.06 3.87 6.95
N GLU A 65 -0.75 2.61 7.17
CA GLU A 65 -1.77 1.56 7.25
C GLU A 65 -2.79 1.86 8.33
N ARG A 66 -2.31 2.24 9.51
CA ARG A 66 -3.18 2.54 10.62
C ARG A 66 -4.12 3.70 10.29
N LYS A 67 -3.58 4.74 9.67
CA LYS A 67 -4.41 5.88 9.31
C LYS A 67 -5.44 5.55 8.24
N LEU A 68 -5.09 4.68 7.32
CA LEU A 68 -6.06 4.22 6.33
C LEU A 68 -7.16 3.39 6.99
N MET A 69 -6.81 2.57 7.94
CA MET A 69 -7.80 1.81 8.69
C MET A 69 -8.70 2.71 9.52
N GLU A 70 -8.13 3.74 10.14
CA GLU A 70 -8.91 4.70 10.92
C GLU A 70 -9.90 5.47 10.08
N SER A 71 -9.62 5.62 8.80
CA SER A 71 -10.55 6.30 7.90
C SER A 71 -11.77 5.44 7.58
N GLY A 72 -11.76 4.19 7.97
CA GLY A 72 -12.86 3.26 7.70
C GLY A 72 -12.83 2.64 6.33
N LYS A 73 -11.79 2.91 5.55
CA LYS A 73 -11.66 2.38 4.21
C LYS A 73 -10.78 1.12 4.23
N TYR A 74 -11.36 0.04 4.72
CA TYR A 74 -10.60 -1.20 4.91
C TYR A 74 -10.10 -1.78 3.61
N GLU A 75 -10.87 -1.66 2.54
CA GLU A 75 -10.44 -2.16 1.23
C GLU A 75 -9.20 -1.42 0.76
N LEU A 76 -9.17 -0.12 0.97
CA LEU A 76 -8.00 0.66 0.60
C LEU A 76 -6.79 0.28 1.45
N SER A 77 -7.00 0.06 2.74
CA SER A 77 -5.91 -0.36 3.61
C SER A 77 -5.32 -1.69 3.16
N LYS A 78 -6.16 -2.65 2.80
CA LYS A 78 -5.71 -3.94 2.29
C LYS A 78 -4.93 -3.76 0.98
N ALA A 79 -5.41 -2.89 0.12
CA ALA A 79 -4.72 -2.63 -1.15
C ALA A 79 -3.34 -2.02 -0.90
N TYR A 80 -3.23 -1.14 0.08
CA TYR A 80 -1.96 -0.52 0.41
C TYR A 80 -0.96 -1.56 0.94
N ILE A 81 -1.42 -2.43 1.83
CA ILE A 81 -0.57 -3.49 2.38
C ILE A 81 -0.07 -4.41 1.26
N LEU A 82 -0.96 -4.76 0.36
CA LEU A 82 -0.61 -5.61 -0.77
C LEU A 82 0.35 -4.91 -1.72
N TYR A 83 0.15 -3.62 -1.94
CA TYR A 83 1.04 -2.84 -2.78
C TYR A 83 2.47 -2.83 -2.20
N ARG A 84 2.60 -2.62 -0.90
CA ARG A 84 3.91 -2.67 -0.22
C ARG A 84 4.61 -3.99 -0.48
N TYR A 85 3.86 -5.06 -0.31
CA TYR A 85 4.40 -6.40 -0.47
C TYR A 85 4.87 -6.63 -1.91
N LEU A 86 4.02 -6.26 -2.87
CA LEU A 86 4.36 -6.43 -4.28
C LEU A 86 5.55 -5.57 -4.69
N ARG A 87 5.65 -4.37 -4.14
CA ARG A 87 6.81 -3.52 -4.39
C ARG A 87 8.09 -4.18 -3.87
N SER A 88 8.00 -4.80 -2.72
CA SER A 88 9.14 -5.50 -2.16
C SER A 88 9.60 -6.64 -3.08
N LEU A 89 8.65 -7.39 -3.61
CA LEU A 89 8.96 -8.44 -4.57
C LEU A 89 9.53 -7.87 -5.87
N ALA A 90 8.97 -6.78 -6.35
CA ALA A 90 9.39 -6.16 -7.59
C ALA A 90 10.85 -5.71 -7.54
N ARG A 91 11.30 -5.20 -6.41
CA ARG A 91 12.69 -4.79 -6.27
C ARG A 91 13.64 -5.95 -6.48
N LYS A 92 13.21 -7.13 -6.09
CA LYS A 92 14.04 -8.33 -6.28
C LYS A 92 13.98 -8.84 -7.70
N GLN A 93 12.91 -8.54 -8.42
CA GLN A 93 12.66 -9.08 -9.75
C GLN A 93 12.68 -8.05 -10.86
N ASN A 94 12.95 -6.81 -10.55
CA ASN A 94 12.97 -5.71 -11.53
C ASN A 94 11.64 -5.54 -12.26
N THR A 95 10.53 -5.74 -11.56
CA THR A 95 9.20 -5.58 -12.13
C THR A 95 8.78 -4.12 -12.09
N THR A 96 8.08 -3.65 -13.11
CA THR A 96 7.65 -2.26 -13.20
C THR A 96 6.44 -1.99 -12.31
N ASP A 97 6.24 -0.71 -11.98
CA ASP A 97 5.09 -0.30 -11.17
C ASP A 97 3.77 -0.60 -11.87
N GLU A 98 3.74 -0.50 -13.18
CA GLU A 98 2.52 -0.80 -13.93
C GLU A 98 2.12 -2.26 -13.79
N SER A 99 3.11 -3.15 -13.85
CA SER A 99 2.85 -4.55 -13.63
C SER A 99 2.34 -4.81 -12.22
N ILE A 100 2.90 -4.10 -11.25
CA ILE A 100 2.48 -4.23 -9.86
C ILE A 100 1.03 -3.80 -9.69
N LEU A 101 0.64 -2.68 -10.30
CA LEU A 101 -0.73 -2.20 -10.23
C LEU A 101 -1.71 -3.18 -10.85
N SER A 102 -1.32 -3.76 -11.97
CA SER A 102 -2.15 -4.73 -12.65
C SER A 102 -2.38 -5.96 -11.76
N LEU A 103 -1.30 -6.46 -11.17
CA LEU A 103 -1.41 -7.59 -10.24
C LEU A 103 -2.26 -7.27 -9.04
N LEU A 104 -2.08 -6.09 -8.48
CA LEU A 104 -2.82 -5.66 -7.31
C LEU A 104 -4.30 -5.58 -7.60
N HIS A 105 -4.66 -4.98 -8.73
CA HIS A 105 -6.06 -4.85 -9.13
C HIS A 105 -6.69 -6.22 -9.34
N ASN A 106 -6.00 -7.11 -10.03
CA ASN A 106 -6.51 -8.46 -10.28
C ASN A 106 -6.66 -9.25 -8.99
N THR A 107 -5.72 -9.13 -8.08
CA THR A 107 -5.78 -9.82 -6.81
C THR A 107 -6.97 -9.35 -5.98
N ASN A 108 -7.21 -8.06 -5.94
CA ASN A 108 -8.35 -7.52 -5.22
C ASN A 108 -9.67 -7.99 -5.80
N LYS A 109 -9.73 -8.06 -7.12
CA LYS A 109 -10.93 -8.52 -7.80
C LYS A 109 -11.19 -10.00 -7.49
N GLU A 110 -10.15 -10.81 -7.51
CA GLU A 110 -10.28 -12.22 -7.18
C GLU A 110 -10.74 -12.42 -5.76
N MET A 111 -10.22 -11.66 -4.84
CA MET A 111 -10.63 -11.75 -3.44
C MET A 111 -12.11 -11.40 -3.27
N ALA A 112 -12.57 -10.39 -3.98
CA ALA A 112 -13.98 -10.01 -3.92
C ALA A 112 -14.87 -11.11 -4.48
N GLU A 113 -14.44 -11.75 -5.54
CA GLU A 113 -15.19 -12.85 -6.13
C GLU A 113 -15.25 -14.05 -5.21
N GLU A 114 -14.16 -14.35 -4.56
CA GLU A 114 -14.11 -15.47 -3.62
C GLU A 114 -15.03 -15.22 -2.43
N ASN A 115 -15.09 -14.00 -2.00
CA ASN A 115 -15.99 -13.67 -0.89
C ASN A 115 -17.45 -13.87 -1.23
N SER A 116 -17.81 -13.68 -2.50
CA SER A 116 -19.18 -13.93 -2.90
C SER A 116 -19.44 -15.38 -3.27
N ASN A 117 -18.39 -16.13 -3.54
CA ASN A 117 -18.51 -17.45 -4.08
C ASN A 117 -17.58 -18.41 -3.37
N LYS A 118 -17.93 -18.87 -2.27
CA LYS A 118 -17.05 -19.45 -1.26
C LYS A 118 -16.21 -20.61 -1.68
N ASN A 119 -16.63 -21.37 -2.63
CA ASN A 119 -15.91 -22.55 -3.01
C ASN A 119 -14.69 -22.29 -3.78
N THR A 120 -14.59 -21.17 -4.41
CA THR A 120 -13.50 -20.94 -5.33
C THR A 120 -12.18 -20.73 -4.65
N ALA A 121 -12.21 -20.45 -3.38
CA ALA A 121 -10.98 -20.25 -2.66
C ALA A 121 -10.05 -21.43 -2.82
N ILE A 122 -10.59 -22.60 -2.78
CA ILE A 122 -9.79 -23.80 -2.90
C ILE A 122 -9.18 -23.92 -4.27
N ALA A 123 -9.99 -23.70 -5.27
CA ALA A 123 -9.54 -23.82 -6.63
C ALA A 123 -8.44 -22.83 -6.91
N SER A 124 -8.58 -21.62 -6.42
CA SER A 124 -7.59 -20.63 -6.74
C SER A 124 -6.26 -20.90 -6.09
N THR A 125 -6.24 -21.51 -4.96
CA THR A 125 -4.97 -21.81 -4.34
C THR A 125 -4.25 -22.95 -5.01
N GLN A 126 -4.96 -23.75 -5.71
CA GLN A 126 -4.34 -24.89 -6.35
C GLN A 126 -3.50 -24.53 -7.52
N ARG A 127 -3.73 -23.41 -8.10
CA ARG A 127 -3.05 -23.04 -9.30
C ARG A 127 -1.59 -22.83 -9.15
N ASP A 128 -1.15 -22.73 -8.01
CA ASP A 128 0.28 -22.54 -7.85
C ASP A 128 1.11 -23.66 -8.38
#